data_072e1730603b186a1fe879194e53ad12
#
_entry.id   072e1730603b186a1fe879194e53ad12
#
_cell.length_a   1.000
_cell.length_b   1.000
_cell.length_c   1.000
_cell.angle_alpha   90.00
_cell.angle_beta   90.00
_cell.angle_gamma   90.00
#
_symmetry.space_group_name_H-M   'P 1'
#
loop_
_entity.id
_entity.type
_entity.pdbx_description
1 polymer ?
#
loop_
_entity_poly.entity_id
_entity_poly.type
_entity_poly.pdbx_seq_one_letter_code
_entity_poly.pdbx_strand_id
1 'polypeptide(L)'
;MLRSMTAYARREIKGDWGSAAWELRSVNQRYLETYFRLPEQFRSLEPVVRERIRARLTRGKVECTLRFEQDPSAQGELILNEKLAKQLVNAANWVKMQSDEGEINPVDILRWPGVMAAKEQDLDAIAAAILAALDGALDDFIVARETEGQALKALIEQRLEGVSGEVAKVRAHMPEILQWQRERLVAKLEDAEVQLENNRLEQELVLMAQRIDVDE
;
A
#
# COMPACT_ATOMS: atom_id res chain seq x y z
N MET A 1 -6.21 17.94 -0.89
CA MET A 1 -4.82 17.60 -0.54
C MET A 1 -4.31 16.59 -1.55
N LEU A 2 -3.13 16.75 -2.13
CA LEU A 2 -2.55 15.81 -3.08
C LEU A 2 -1.95 14.64 -2.31
N ARG A 3 -2.29 13.40 -2.70
CA ARG A 3 -1.78 12.17 -2.10
C ARG A 3 -1.10 11.33 -3.16
N SER A 4 0.10 10.83 -2.90
CA SER A 4 0.73 9.82 -3.75
C SER A 4 -0.09 8.53 -3.77
N MET A 5 0.05 7.75 -4.85
CA MET A 5 -0.52 6.40 -4.93
C MET A 5 0.47 5.32 -4.47
N THR A 6 1.75 5.66 -4.35
CA THR A 6 2.78 4.80 -3.78
C THR A 6 2.91 5.10 -2.30
N ALA A 7 3.01 4.07 -1.49
CA ALA A 7 3.31 4.18 -0.06
C ALA A 7 3.70 2.82 0.52
N TYR A 8 4.34 2.89 1.67
CA TYR A 8 4.62 1.76 2.53
C TYR A 8 4.36 2.17 3.98
N ALA A 9 3.74 1.28 4.73
CA ALA A 9 3.64 1.38 6.18
C ALA A 9 3.81 0.01 6.81
N ARG A 10 4.43 -0.03 7.98
CA ARG A 10 4.55 -1.23 8.81
C ARG A 10 4.23 -0.87 10.24
N ARG A 11 3.39 -1.68 10.86
CA ARG A 11 3.07 -1.53 12.29
C ARG A 11 3.13 -2.88 12.97
N GLU A 12 3.92 -2.96 14.03
CA GLU A 12 4.09 -4.15 14.85
C GLU A 12 3.43 -3.94 16.21
N ILE A 13 2.79 -4.97 16.69
CA ILE A 13 2.26 -5.06 18.05
C ILE A 13 2.77 -6.32 18.72
N LYS A 14 2.92 -6.25 20.02
CA LYS A 14 3.34 -7.37 20.87
C LYS A 14 2.35 -7.54 22.03
N GLY A 15 2.12 -8.77 22.41
CA GLY A 15 1.29 -9.15 23.55
C GLY A 15 1.78 -10.44 24.16
N ASP A 16 1.07 -10.91 25.17
CA ASP A 16 1.36 -12.17 25.87
C ASP A 16 1.28 -13.39 24.93
N TRP A 17 0.65 -13.21 23.76
CA TRP A 17 0.45 -14.23 22.74
C TRP A 17 1.59 -14.28 21.71
N GLY A 18 2.49 -13.29 21.69
CA GLY A 18 3.56 -13.16 20.72
C GLY A 18 3.57 -11.80 20.03
N SER A 19 3.85 -11.78 18.73
CA SER A 19 3.89 -10.55 17.94
C SER A 19 3.06 -10.67 16.67
N ALA A 20 2.52 -9.54 16.24
CA ALA A 20 1.87 -9.40 14.93
C ALA A 20 2.33 -8.12 14.24
N ALA A 21 2.58 -8.20 12.94
CA ALA A 21 3.01 -7.07 12.14
C ALA A 21 2.16 -6.94 10.88
N TRP A 22 1.59 -5.76 10.68
CA TRP A 22 0.97 -5.36 9.42
C TRP A 22 2.00 -4.70 8.51
N GLU A 23 2.00 -5.11 7.26
CA GLU A 23 2.71 -4.45 6.17
C GLU A 23 1.71 -4.07 5.09
N LEU A 24 1.65 -2.77 4.79
CA LEU A 24 0.81 -2.20 3.75
C LEU A 24 1.71 -1.62 2.66
N ARG A 25 1.45 -1.99 1.42
CA ARG A 25 2.13 -1.46 0.23
C ARG A 25 1.11 -1.04 -0.80
N SER A 26 1.33 0.10 -1.47
CA SER A 26 0.55 0.43 -2.65
C SER A 26 1.41 0.87 -3.82
N VAL A 27 0.87 0.61 -5.01
CA VAL A 27 1.40 1.11 -6.28
C VAL A 27 0.28 1.77 -7.07
N ASN A 28 0.68 2.56 -8.06
CA ASN A 28 -0.28 3.28 -8.90
C ASN A 28 -1.18 2.30 -9.66
N GLN A 29 -2.50 2.45 -9.46
CA GLN A 29 -3.54 1.72 -10.17
C GLN A 29 -4.80 2.59 -10.27
N ARG A 30 -5.51 2.50 -11.40
CA ARG A 30 -6.70 3.32 -11.67
C ARG A 30 -7.85 3.04 -10.69
N TYR A 31 -8.06 1.77 -10.36
CA TYR A 31 -9.07 1.31 -9.42
C TYR A 31 -8.44 0.80 -8.13
N LEU A 32 -9.23 0.71 -7.07
CA LEU A 32 -8.77 0.10 -5.83
C LEU A 32 -8.81 -1.42 -5.97
N GLU A 33 -7.63 -2.04 -5.98
CA GLU A 33 -7.45 -3.49 -5.92
C GLU A 33 -6.74 -3.84 -4.62
N THR A 34 -7.25 -4.84 -3.91
CA THR A 34 -6.71 -5.25 -2.60
C THR A 34 -6.30 -6.70 -2.63
N TYR A 35 -5.08 -6.98 -2.21
CA TYR A 35 -4.51 -8.32 -2.09
C TYR A 35 -4.14 -8.57 -0.64
N PHE A 36 -4.57 -9.71 -0.10
CA PHE A 36 -4.38 -10.07 1.30
C PHE A 36 -3.50 -11.30 1.45
N ARG A 37 -2.57 -11.22 2.40
CA ARG A 37 -1.79 -12.37 2.88
C ARG A 37 -1.97 -12.44 4.39
N LEU A 38 -2.85 -13.32 4.82
CA LEU A 38 -3.18 -13.54 6.22
C LEU A 38 -2.81 -14.95 6.62
N PRO A 39 -2.28 -15.19 7.84
CA PRO A 39 -2.15 -16.52 8.41
C PRO A 39 -3.53 -17.21 8.46
N GLU A 40 -3.55 -18.55 8.32
CA GLU A 40 -4.78 -19.33 8.23
C GLU A 40 -5.75 -19.07 9.40
N GLN A 41 -5.22 -18.97 10.60
CA GLN A 41 -6.02 -18.71 11.82
C GLN A 41 -6.71 -17.35 11.85
N PHE A 42 -6.27 -16.38 11.03
CA PHE A 42 -6.85 -15.04 10.92
C PHE A 42 -7.51 -14.77 9.55
N ARG A 43 -7.70 -15.80 8.75
CA ARG A 43 -8.29 -15.67 7.42
C ARG A 43 -9.74 -15.16 7.46
N SER A 44 -10.44 -15.46 8.53
CA SER A 44 -11.79 -14.94 8.79
C SER A 44 -11.86 -13.41 8.92
N LEU A 45 -10.74 -12.74 9.18
CA LEU A 45 -10.67 -11.27 9.27
C LEU A 45 -10.62 -10.59 7.91
N GLU A 46 -10.37 -11.30 6.81
CA GLU A 46 -10.21 -10.71 5.47
C GLU A 46 -11.37 -9.77 5.07
N PRO A 47 -12.66 -10.12 5.24
CA PRO A 47 -13.77 -9.22 4.89
C PRO A 47 -13.71 -7.89 5.66
N VAL A 48 -13.41 -7.94 6.96
CA VAL A 48 -13.34 -6.75 7.83
C VAL A 48 -12.13 -5.89 7.45
N VAL A 49 -10.97 -6.51 7.19
CA VAL A 49 -9.76 -5.83 6.73
C VAL A 49 -10.02 -5.13 5.39
N ARG A 50 -10.69 -5.80 4.46
CA ARG A 50 -11.08 -5.25 3.15
C ARG A 50 -11.99 -4.04 3.29
N GLU A 51 -12.97 -4.10 4.16
CA GLU A 51 -13.90 -3.00 4.41
C GLU A 51 -13.16 -1.78 4.98
N ARG A 52 -12.29 -1.96 5.99
CA ARG A 52 -11.49 -0.88 6.58
C ARG A 52 -10.58 -0.20 5.56
N ILE A 53 -9.97 -0.96 4.66
CA ILE A 53 -9.13 -0.41 3.58
C ILE A 53 -10.01 0.39 2.60
N ARG A 54 -11.16 -0.14 2.18
CA ARG A 54 -12.08 0.54 1.26
C ARG A 54 -12.67 1.83 1.83
N ALA A 55 -12.89 1.89 3.13
CA ALA A 55 -13.37 3.09 3.80
C ALA A 55 -12.36 4.26 3.76
N ARG A 56 -11.07 3.96 3.64
CA ARG A 56 -9.98 4.95 3.72
C ARG A 56 -9.26 5.21 2.38
N LEU A 57 -9.33 4.27 1.45
CA LEU A 57 -8.61 4.32 0.17
C LEU A 57 -9.57 4.14 -0.99
N THR A 58 -9.44 4.99 -2.00
CA THR A 58 -10.31 4.99 -3.18
C THR A 58 -9.64 4.45 -4.44
N ARG A 59 -8.30 4.44 -4.48
CA ARG A 59 -7.51 4.11 -5.68
C ARG A 59 -6.17 3.48 -5.29
N GLY A 60 -5.62 2.69 -6.21
CA GLY A 60 -4.33 2.03 -6.08
C GLY A 60 -4.43 0.54 -5.89
N LYS A 61 -3.37 -0.20 -6.25
CA LYS A 61 -3.21 -1.61 -5.91
C LYS A 61 -2.57 -1.69 -4.53
N VAL A 62 -3.29 -2.22 -3.56
CA VAL A 62 -2.86 -2.32 -2.15
C VAL A 62 -2.59 -3.77 -1.79
N GLU A 63 -1.37 -4.07 -1.39
CA GLU A 63 -0.98 -5.34 -0.80
C GLU A 63 -0.95 -5.20 0.72
N CYS A 64 -1.70 -6.04 1.41
CA CYS A 64 -1.86 -6.05 2.85
C CYS A 64 -1.43 -7.41 3.39
N THR A 65 -0.34 -7.43 4.14
CA THR A 65 0.23 -8.66 4.70
C THR A 65 0.22 -8.58 6.21
N LEU A 66 -0.33 -9.60 6.85
CA LEU A 66 -0.23 -9.84 8.28
C LEU A 66 0.82 -10.92 8.53
N ARG A 67 1.82 -10.61 9.32
CA ARG A 67 2.73 -11.60 9.90
C ARG A 67 2.35 -11.81 11.36
N PHE A 68 2.30 -13.05 11.78
CA PHE A 68 2.00 -13.43 13.15
C PHE A 68 3.03 -14.45 13.62
N GLU A 69 3.68 -14.15 14.72
CA GLU A 69 4.64 -15.02 15.37
C GLU A 69 4.18 -15.27 16.81
N GLN A 70 3.82 -16.51 17.07
CA GLN A 70 3.44 -16.93 18.41
C GLN A 70 4.68 -17.06 19.29
N ASP A 71 4.62 -16.51 20.49
CA ASP A 71 5.70 -16.71 21.47
C ASP A 71 5.65 -18.16 21.97
N PRO A 72 6.73 -18.94 21.83
CA PRO A 72 6.78 -20.30 22.37
C PRO A 72 6.58 -20.37 23.89
N SER A 73 6.95 -19.31 24.61
CA SER A 73 6.74 -19.22 26.06
C SER A 73 5.30 -18.84 26.42
N ALA A 74 4.55 -18.29 25.48
CA ALA A 74 3.12 -18.02 25.60
C ALA A 74 2.24 -19.29 25.42
N GLN A 75 2.86 -20.45 25.12
CA GLN A 75 2.18 -21.73 25.27
C GLN A 75 1.87 -21.92 26.75
N GLY A 76 0.69 -21.48 27.12
CA GLY A 76 0.21 -21.29 28.45
C GLY A 76 0.34 -22.52 29.35
N GLU A 77 0.04 -22.33 30.62
CA GLU A 77 -0.10 -23.41 31.61
C GLU A 77 -0.64 -24.69 30.99
N LEU A 78 0.12 -25.75 31.12
CA LEU A 78 -0.35 -27.06 30.71
C LEU A 78 -1.56 -27.42 31.57
N ILE A 79 -2.69 -27.60 30.93
CA ILE A 79 -3.94 -28.00 31.57
C ILE A 79 -3.98 -29.53 31.58
N LEU A 80 -4.08 -30.10 32.78
CA LEU A 80 -4.27 -31.52 32.95
C LEU A 80 -5.77 -31.88 32.92
N ASN A 81 -6.16 -32.74 31.99
CA ASN A 81 -7.48 -33.38 32.01
C ASN A 81 -7.51 -34.47 33.04
N GLU A 82 -7.73 -34.10 34.33
CA GLU A 82 -7.75 -35.03 35.45
C GLU A 82 -8.73 -36.17 35.25
N LYS A 83 -9.90 -35.93 34.65
CA LYS A 83 -10.91 -36.97 34.42
C LYS A 83 -10.39 -38.06 33.50
N LEU A 84 -9.79 -37.67 32.36
CA LEU A 84 -9.19 -38.62 31.42
C LEU A 84 -7.97 -39.30 32.02
N ALA A 85 -7.11 -38.58 32.74
CA ALA A 85 -5.96 -39.16 33.43
C ALA A 85 -6.38 -40.23 34.43
N LYS A 86 -7.40 -39.98 35.26
CA LYS A 86 -7.96 -40.98 36.22
C LYS A 86 -8.54 -42.20 35.48
N GLN A 87 -9.23 -42.02 34.36
CA GLN A 87 -9.74 -43.13 33.54
C GLN A 87 -8.61 -44.01 33.01
N LEU A 88 -7.54 -43.42 32.52
CA LEU A 88 -6.38 -44.14 31.98
C LEU A 88 -5.65 -44.91 33.11
N VAL A 89 -5.46 -44.30 34.28
CA VAL A 89 -4.87 -44.96 35.43
C VAL A 89 -5.71 -46.19 35.86
N ASN A 90 -7.03 -46.04 35.91
CA ASN A 90 -7.92 -47.15 36.25
C ASN A 90 -7.87 -48.28 35.22
N ALA A 91 -7.88 -47.93 33.93
CA ALA A 91 -7.76 -48.87 32.83
C ALA A 91 -6.40 -49.61 32.85
N ALA A 92 -5.31 -48.88 33.07
CA ALA A 92 -3.99 -49.44 33.16
C ALA A 92 -3.85 -50.38 34.36
N ASN A 93 -4.41 -50.01 35.51
CA ASN A 93 -4.45 -50.90 36.69
C ASN A 93 -5.24 -52.18 36.41
N TRP A 94 -6.40 -52.07 35.76
CA TRP A 94 -7.20 -53.23 35.38
C TRP A 94 -6.43 -54.19 34.46
N VAL A 95 -5.74 -53.68 33.43
CA VAL A 95 -4.90 -54.46 32.52
C VAL A 95 -3.76 -55.15 33.32
N LYS A 96 -3.08 -54.41 34.19
CA LYS A 96 -2.02 -54.94 35.03
C LYS A 96 -2.51 -56.11 35.88
N MET A 97 -3.72 -56.02 36.46
CA MET A 97 -4.32 -57.14 37.26
C MET A 97 -4.65 -58.35 36.41
N GLN A 98 -4.89 -58.19 35.10
CA GLN A 98 -5.18 -59.32 34.20
C GLN A 98 -3.91 -60.03 33.70
N SER A 99 -2.82 -59.26 33.49
CA SER A 99 -1.58 -59.73 32.87
C SER A 99 -0.55 -60.17 33.91
N ASP A 100 -0.73 -59.81 35.17
CA ASP A 100 0.19 -60.00 36.32
C ASP A 100 1.63 -59.43 36.07
N GLU A 101 1.77 -58.66 34.97
CA GLU A 101 3.02 -58.05 34.55
C GLU A 101 2.79 -56.57 34.11
N GLY A 102 3.88 -55.81 34.16
CA GLY A 102 3.90 -54.42 33.65
C GLY A 102 3.94 -53.38 34.76
N GLU A 103 4.54 -52.25 34.43
CA GLU A 103 4.57 -51.06 35.28
C GLU A 103 3.78 -49.90 34.61
N ILE A 104 3.09 -49.12 35.41
CA ILE A 104 2.38 -47.94 34.93
C ILE A 104 3.35 -46.78 35.06
N ASN A 105 3.78 -46.26 33.90
CA ASN A 105 4.60 -45.05 33.85
C ASN A 105 3.69 -43.81 33.82
N PRO A 106 3.78 -42.91 34.80
CA PRO A 106 2.98 -41.69 34.81
C PRO A 106 3.20 -40.79 33.59
N VAL A 107 4.43 -40.79 33.04
CA VAL A 107 4.76 -39.96 31.85
C VAL A 107 4.02 -40.43 30.61
N ASP A 108 3.78 -41.76 30.46
CA ASP A 108 3.04 -42.31 29.33
C ASP A 108 1.56 -41.93 29.41
N ILE A 109 1.01 -41.86 30.64
CA ILE A 109 -0.35 -41.34 30.84
C ILE A 109 -0.44 -39.85 30.47
N LEU A 110 0.54 -39.02 30.86
CA LEU A 110 0.59 -37.62 30.54
C LEU A 110 0.75 -37.37 29.04
N ARG A 111 1.44 -38.25 28.31
CA ARG A 111 1.62 -38.19 26.85
C ARG A 111 0.38 -38.64 26.06
N TRP A 112 -0.59 -39.26 26.76
CA TRP A 112 -1.79 -39.71 26.05
C TRP A 112 -2.57 -38.56 25.48
N PRO A 113 -3.01 -38.65 24.19
CA PRO A 113 -3.75 -37.56 23.53
C PRO A 113 -4.95 -37.09 24.36
N GLY A 114 -5.02 -35.77 24.63
CA GLY A 114 -6.09 -35.15 25.40
C GLY A 114 -5.92 -35.17 26.93
N VAL A 115 -4.84 -35.77 27.47
CA VAL A 115 -4.52 -35.72 28.93
C VAL A 115 -3.85 -34.41 29.28
N MET A 116 -2.87 -33.98 28.48
CA MET A 116 -2.24 -32.66 28.61
C MET A 116 -2.57 -31.82 27.38
N ALA A 117 -3.08 -30.64 27.61
CA ALA A 117 -3.33 -29.63 26.57
C ALA A 117 -2.71 -28.29 27.00
N ALA A 118 -2.22 -27.54 26.05
CA ALA A 118 -1.90 -26.14 26.28
C ALA A 118 -3.21 -25.37 26.40
N LYS A 119 -3.28 -24.36 27.27
CA LYS A 119 -4.41 -23.46 27.38
C LYS A 119 -4.64 -22.80 26.02
N GLU A 120 -5.83 -22.93 25.45
CA GLU A 120 -6.17 -22.24 24.20
C GLU A 120 -6.06 -20.74 24.40
N GLN A 121 -5.38 -20.10 23.46
CA GLN A 121 -5.32 -18.63 23.44
C GLN A 121 -6.67 -18.07 23.00
N ASP A 122 -7.04 -16.92 23.56
CA ASP A 122 -8.23 -16.19 23.15
C ASP A 122 -7.97 -15.51 21.78
N LEU A 123 -8.24 -16.25 20.70
CA LEU A 123 -8.07 -15.77 19.33
C LEU A 123 -8.93 -14.54 19.03
N ASP A 124 -10.06 -14.36 19.71
CA ASP A 124 -10.92 -13.21 19.50
C ASP A 124 -10.30 -11.93 20.08
N ALA A 125 -9.72 -12.01 21.28
CA ALA A 125 -8.98 -10.90 21.86
C ALA A 125 -7.75 -10.52 21.01
N ILE A 126 -7.01 -11.53 20.51
CA ILE A 126 -5.88 -11.33 19.61
C ILE A 126 -6.34 -10.68 18.30
N ALA A 127 -7.42 -11.17 17.71
CA ALA A 127 -7.99 -10.62 16.49
C ALA A 127 -8.41 -9.14 16.68
N ALA A 128 -9.01 -8.78 17.80
CA ALA A 128 -9.34 -7.40 18.12
C ALA A 128 -8.09 -6.50 18.18
N ALA A 129 -7.02 -6.95 18.83
CA ALA A 129 -5.75 -6.23 18.90
C ALA A 129 -5.10 -6.08 17.51
N ILE A 130 -5.12 -7.13 16.68
CA ILE A 130 -4.63 -7.13 15.30
C ILE A 130 -5.42 -6.11 14.46
N LEU A 131 -6.74 -6.06 14.58
CA LEU A 131 -7.58 -5.11 13.86
C LEU A 131 -7.34 -3.65 14.31
N ALA A 132 -7.11 -3.41 15.60
CA ALA A 132 -6.75 -2.08 16.10
C ALA A 132 -5.37 -1.63 15.56
N ALA A 133 -4.41 -2.55 15.46
CA ALA A 133 -3.12 -2.28 14.85
C ALA A 133 -3.23 -1.98 13.34
N LEU A 134 -4.16 -2.61 12.63
CA LEU A 134 -4.44 -2.29 11.22
C LEU A 134 -4.90 -0.85 11.07
N ASP A 135 -5.79 -0.37 11.92
CA ASP A 135 -6.25 1.02 11.86
C ASP A 135 -5.09 2.00 12.00
N GLY A 136 -4.21 1.75 12.96
CA GLY A 136 -3.00 2.56 13.10
C GLY A 136 -2.02 2.43 11.91
N ALA A 137 -1.89 1.24 11.31
CA ALA A 137 -1.09 1.05 10.10
C ALA A 137 -1.68 1.81 8.90
N LEU A 138 -3.00 1.88 8.79
CA LEU A 138 -3.70 2.66 7.76
C LEU A 138 -3.51 4.17 7.97
N ASP A 139 -3.49 4.64 9.21
CA ASP A 139 -3.20 6.05 9.52
C ASP A 139 -1.77 6.41 9.10
N ASP A 140 -0.79 5.59 9.50
CA ASP A 140 0.61 5.76 9.11
C ASP A 140 0.78 5.74 7.57
N PHE A 141 0.03 4.86 6.90
CA PHE A 141 0.03 4.72 5.45
C PHE A 141 -0.54 5.96 4.73
N ILE A 142 -1.61 6.55 5.26
CA ILE A 142 -2.21 7.78 4.72
C ILE A 142 -1.24 8.94 4.91
N VAL A 143 -0.61 9.08 6.07
CA VAL A 143 0.40 10.11 6.34
C VAL A 143 1.58 9.98 5.36
N ALA A 144 2.07 8.77 5.11
CA ALA A 144 3.14 8.54 4.13
C ALA A 144 2.72 9.01 2.72
N ARG A 145 1.49 8.69 2.27
CA ARG A 145 0.93 9.15 0.98
C ARG A 145 0.80 10.67 0.91
N GLU A 146 0.42 11.32 1.98
CA GLU A 146 0.31 12.77 2.06
C GLU A 146 1.67 13.44 2.01
N THR A 147 2.65 12.93 2.73
CA THR A 147 4.03 13.46 2.75
C THR A 147 4.66 13.40 1.35
N GLU A 148 4.58 12.23 0.69
CA GLU A 148 5.07 12.06 -0.67
C GLU A 148 4.29 12.92 -1.66
N GLY A 149 2.97 13.02 -1.50
CA GLY A 149 2.11 13.86 -2.31
C GLY A 149 2.47 15.34 -2.24
N GLN A 150 2.83 15.87 -1.07
CA GLN A 150 3.28 17.25 -0.90
C GLN A 150 4.63 17.49 -1.59
N ALA A 151 5.57 16.55 -1.48
CA ALA A 151 6.85 16.65 -2.19
C ALA A 151 6.67 16.66 -3.72
N LEU A 152 5.80 15.79 -4.24
CA LEU A 152 5.46 15.76 -5.67
C LEU A 152 4.77 17.05 -6.12
N LYS A 153 3.86 17.61 -5.30
CA LYS A 153 3.20 18.88 -5.57
C LYS A 153 4.23 20.01 -5.74
N ALA A 154 5.13 20.16 -4.78
CA ALA A 154 6.16 21.19 -4.82
C ALA A 154 7.03 21.07 -6.08
N LEU A 155 7.41 19.85 -6.46
CA LEU A 155 8.20 19.60 -7.67
C LEU A 155 7.44 19.99 -8.96
N ILE A 156 6.14 19.65 -9.03
CA ILE A 156 5.29 20.02 -10.17
C ILE A 156 5.13 21.53 -10.26
N GLU A 157 4.85 22.22 -9.16
CA GLU A 157 4.72 23.67 -9.10
C GLU A 157 6.00 24.36 -9.58
N GLN A 158 7.17 23.92 -9.11
CA GLN A 158 8.46 24.43 -9.59
C GLN A 158 8.66 24.24 -11.08
N ARG A 159 8.25 23.10 -11.64
CA ARG A 159 8.34 22.85 -13.10
C ARG A 159 7.39 23.74 -13.89
N LEU A 160 6.17 23.96 -13.40
CA LEU A 160 5.19 24.84 -14.03
C LEU A 160 5.66 26.30 -14.03
N GLU A 161 6.27 26.77 -12.93
CA GLU A 161 6.89 28.11 -12.89
C GLU A 161 8.01 28.25 -13.93
N GLY A 162 8.86 27.22 -14.06
CA GLY A 162 9.89 27.19 -15.09
C GLY A 162 9.32 27.28 -16.51
N VAL A 163 8.30 26.48 -16.81
CA VAL A 163 7.61 26.52 -18.13
C VAL A 163 6.99 27.89 -18.37
N SER A 164 6.30 28.44 -17.37
CA SER A 164 5.70 29.78 -17.48
C SER A 164 6.73 30.87 -17.74
N GLY A 165 7.91 30.76 -17.10
CA GLY A 165 9.04 31.65 -17.34
C GLY A 165 9.58 31.57 -18.76
N GLU A 166 9.73 30.36 -19.31
CA GLU A 166 10.17 30.20 -20.71
C GLU A 166 9.13 30.70 -21.70
N VAL A 167 7.84 30.44 -21.46
CA VAL A 167 6.74 30.98 -22.28
C VAL A 167 6.77 32.51 -22.28
N ALA A 168 6.98 33.16 -21.14
CA ALA A 168 7.08 34.59 -21.03
C ALA A 168 8.26 35.15 -21.86
N LYS A 169 9.44 34.48 -21.83
CA LYS A 169 10.60 34.85 -22.66
C LYS A 169 10.27 34.74 -24.14
N VAL A 170 9.67 33.64 -24.57
CA VAL A 170 9.24 33.47 -25.99
C VAL A 170 8.30 34.58 -26.42
N ARG A 171 7.26 34.86 -25.60
CA ARG A 171 6.31 35.95 -25.91
C ARG A 171 7.01 37.31 -26.04
N ALA A 172 8.00 37.59 -25.19
CA ALA A 172 8.74 38.84 -25.26
C ALA A 172 9.57 38.99 -26.58
N HIS A 173 10.07 37.89 -27.14
CA HIS A 173 10.84 37.87 -28.38
C HIS A 173 9.97 37.74 -29.65
N MET A 174 8.69 37.41 -29.52
CA MET A 174 7.78 37.23 -30.65
C MET A 174 7.73 38.42 -31.61
N PRO A 175 7.68 39.72 -31.15
CA PRO A 175 7.70 40.87 -32.03
C PRO A 175 8.98 40.94 -32.90
N GLU A 176 10.12 40.65 -32.32
CA GLU A 176 11.42 40.64 -33.04
C GLU A 176 11.46 39.51 -34.09
N ILE A 177 10.93 38.33 -33.74
CA ILE A 177 10.86 37.19 -34.65
C ILE A 177 9.95 37.49 -35.83
N LEU A 178 8.79 38.11 -35.59
CA LEU A 178 7.84 38.52 -36.66
C LEU A 178 8.47 39.58 -37.56
N GLN A 179 9.17 40.56 -36.99
CA GLN A 179 9.88 41.57 -37.75
C GLN A 179 10.98 40.97 -38.64
N TRP A 180 11.80 40.07 -38.08
CA TRP A 180 12.82 39.37 -38.81
C TRP A 180 12.25 38.49 -39.94
N GLN A 181 11.14 37.82 -39.71
CA GLN A 181 10.46 37.04 -40.75
C GLN A 181 9.92 37.93 -41.87
N ARG A 182 9.36 39.08 -41.51
CA ARG A 182 8.89 40.06 -42.49
C ARG A 182 10.02 40.54 -43.39
N GLU A 183 11.15 40.95 -42.80
CA GLU A 183 12.33 41.42 -43.53
C GLU A 183 12.87 40.34 -44.46
N ARG A 184 12.95 39.09 -43.97
CA ARG A 184 13.40 37.93 -44.76
C ARG A 184 12.47 37.61 -45.93
N LEU A 185 11.16 37.77 -45.75
CA LEU A 185 10.17 37.57 -46.82
C LEU A 185 10.29 38.66 -47.90
N VAL A 186 10.41 39.91 -47.48
CA VAL A 186 10.62 41.05 -48.40
C VAL A 186 11.89 40.86 -49.20
N ALA A 187 13.01 40.54 -48.58
CA ALA A 187 14.29 40.28 -49.27
C ALA A 187 14.18 39.14 -50.30
N LYS A 188 13.49 38.05 -50.00
CA LYS A 188 13.25 36.96 -50.95
C LYS A 188 12.38 37.36 -52.13
N LEU A 189 11.43 38.25 -51.93
CA LEU A 189 10.56 38.75 -53.00
C LEU A 189 11.30 39.72 -53.90
N GLU A 190 12.17 40.57 -53.35
CA GLU A 190 13.06 41.44 -54.10
C GLU A 190 14.03 40.63 -54.97
N ASP A 191 14.66 39.58 -54.42
CA ASP A 191 15.55 38.69 -55.17
C ASP A 191 14.82 37.94 -56.30
N ALA A 192 13.53 37.68 -56.15
CA ALA A 192 12.72 36.97 -57.15
C ALA A 192 12.09 37.90 -58.20
N GLU A 193 12.38 39.22 -58.17
CA GLU A 193 11.80 40.26 -59.03
C GLU A 193 10.24 40.26 -59.07
N VAL A 194 9.60 39.78 -58.01
CA VAL A 194 8.15 39.69 -57.91
C VAL A 194 7.58 40.92 -57.23
N GLN A 195 6.85 41.78 -58.03
CA GLN A 195 6.07 42.84 -57.42
C GLN A 195 4.81 42.26 -56.78
N LEU A 196 4.79 42.20 -55.45
CA LEU A 196 3.61 41.84 -54.69
C LEU A 196 2.84 43.09 -54.26
N GLU A 197 1.49 43.06 -54.40
CA GLU A 197 0.64 44.03 -53.75
C GLU A 197 0.85 43.93 -52.19
N ASN A 198 1.04 45.07 -51.54
CA ASN A 198 1.27 45.16 -50.09
C ASN A 198 0.24 44.39 -49.27
N ASN A 199 -1.00 44.35 -49.72
CA ASN A 199 -2.09 43.62 -49.05
C ASN A 199 -1.87 42.08 -48.96
N ARG A 200 -1.20 41.51 -49.95
CA ARG A 200 -0.96 40.05 -50.01
C ARG A 200 0.18 39.63 -49.07
N LEU A 201 1.20 40.48 -48.95
CA LEU A 201 2.29 40.29 -47.99
C LEU A 201 1.77 40.39 -46.56
N GLU A 202 0.90 41.35 -46.25
CA GLU A 202 0.30 41.52 -44.92
C GLU A 202 -0.60 40.32 -44.56
N GLN A 203 -1.35 39.77 -45.52
CA GLN A 203 -2.17 38.55 -45.31
C GLN A 203 -1.31 37.32 -44.97
N GLU A 204 -0.20 37.09 -45.67
CA GLU A 204 0.69 35.98 -45.39
C GLU A 204 1.37 36.15 -44.02
N LEU A 205 1.75 37.34 -43.61
CA LEU A 205 2.30 37.63 -42.31
C LEU A 205 1.31 37.37 -41.18
N VAL A 206 0.04 37.72 -41.38
CA VAL A 206 -1.04 37.44 -40.42
C VAL A 206 -1.27 35.93 -40.30
N LEU A 207 -1.28 35.17 -41.40
CA LEU A 207 -1.40 33.72 -41.38
C LEU A 207 -0.20 33.04 -40.72
N MET A 208 1.01 33.57 -40.90
CA MET A 208 2.21 33.08 -40.20
C MET A 208 2.16 33.39 -38.70
N ALA A 209 1.72 34.60 -38.33
CA ALA A 209 1.56 34.98 -36.93
C ALA A 209 0.56 34.05 -36.21
N GLN A 210 -0.56 33.71 -36.84
CA GLN A 210 -1.54 32.76 -36.30
C GLN A 210 -0.98 31.32 -36.10
N ARG A 211 -0.07 30.90 -36.99
CA ARG A 211 0.58 29.54 -36.85
C ARG A 211 1.66 29.50 -35.78
N ILE A 212 2.15 30.63 -35.33
CA ILE A 212 3.25 30.77 -34.35
C ILE A 212 2.67 31.20 -32.98
N ASP A 213 1.35 31.35 -32.90
CA ASP A 213 0.70 31.74 -31.65
C ASP A 213 1.02 30.71 -30.56
N VAL A 214 1.56 31.23 -29.46
CA VAL A 214 2.00 30.42 -28.28
C VAL A 214 0.82 30.20 -27.33
N ASP A 215 -0.33 30.80 -27.62
CA ASP A 215 -1.51 30.74 -26.74
C ASP A 215 -2.50 29.61 -27.12
N GLU A 216 -2.28 28.90 -28.25
CA GLU A 216 -2.96 27.66 -28.61
C GLU A 216 -2.14 26.43 -28.20
#